data_1c2d925b35d094065c4a9d183a8286cb
#
_entry.id   1c2d925b35d094065c4a9d183a8286cb
#
_cell.length_a   1.000
_cell.length_b   1.000
_cell.length_c   1.000
_cell.angle_alpha   90.00
_cell.angle_beta   90.00
_cell.angle_gamma   90.00
#
_symmetry.space_group_name_H-M   'P 1'
#
loop_
_entity.id
_entity.type
_entity.pdbx_description
1 polymer ?
#
loop_
_entity_poly.entity_id
_entity_poly.type
_entity_poly.pdbx_seq_one_letter_code
_entity_poly.pdbx_strand_id
1 'polypeptide(L)'
;MQIDLHNFFLHYDPKNPKHVAAVEQLEKDLFVKAPELVDDSSSWVRIYRTKEAPPIQPGILNVPYFPQVDNYTQPDRTCNSSSCAMCLEYFKPGTLPGAKGDDAYLKKVLAIGDTTDHSVQTKVLVDYGIRSEFRYNLGFSDLDSELAAGRPVVIGILHRGTLSAPTGGHMLVVIGKKGNDYVVNDPYGSLNDGYTGAVANGKSAVYKRSDLQYRWLESNRDKTGWGRIFFAKK
;
A
#
# COMPACT_ATOMS: atom_id res chain seq x y z
N MET A 1 -24.71 7.05 2.36
CA MET A 1 -24.57 5.90 1.45
C MET A 1 -23.22 6.08 0.75
N GLN A 2 -22.26 5.19 0.99
CA GLN A 2 -20.95 5.29 0.37
C GLN A 2 -21.02 4.55 -0.97
N ILE A 3 -20.94 5.29 -2.07
CA ILE A 3 -20.98 4.73 -3.43
C ILE A 3 -19.52 4.48 -3.82
N ASP A 4 -19.19 3.21 -4.09
CA ASP A 4 -17.89 2.85 -4.67
C ASP A 4 -17.96 3.13 -6.18
N LEU A 5 -17.28 4.20 -6.60
CA LEU A 5 -17.30 4.66 -7.99
C LEU A 5 -16.35 3.90 -8.93
N HIS A 6 -15.56 2.94 -8.41
CA HIS A 6 -14.57 2.24 -9.25
C HIS A 6 -15.17 1.30 -10.29
N ASN A 7 -16.43 0.88 -10.09
CA ASN A 7 -17.13 -0.05 -10.99
C ASN A 7 -18.60 0.29 -11.14
N PHE A 8 -18.95 1.57 -11.13
CA PHE A 8 -20.33 1.97 -11.26
C PHE A 8 -20.70 2.07 -12.74
N PHE A 9 -21.49 1.10 -13.22
CA PHE A 9 -22.13 1.15 -14.54
C PHE A 9 -23.60 1.49 -14.34
N LEU A 10 -24.05 2.58 -14.93
CA LEU A 10 -25.46 2.96 -14.95
C LEU A 10 -26.01 2.64 -16.33
N HIS A 11 -27.08 1.86 -16.39
CA HIS A 11 -27.86 1.73 -17.62
C HIS A 11 -28.61 3.03 -17.84
N TYR A 12 -28.20 3.81 -18.85
CA TYR A 12 -28.69 5.15 -19.13
C TYR A 12 -29.41 5.18 -20.44
N ASP A 13 -30.69 5.62 -20.43
CA ASP A 13 -31.44 5.96 -21.62
C ASP A 13 -31.63 7.49 -21.66
N PRO A 14 -30.99 8.21 -22.58
CA PRO A 14 -31.08 9.67 -22.67
C PRO A 14 -32.48 10.17 -23.04
N LYS A 15 -33.38 9.30 -23.51
CA LYS A 15 -34.78 9.61 -23.79
C LYS A 15 -35.70 9.43 -22.58
N ASN A 16 -35.17 8.83 -21.49
CA ASN A 16 -35.91 8.64 -20.26
C ASN A 16 -35.65 9.81 -19.29
N PRO A 17 -36.62 10.68 -19.02
CA PRO A 17 -36.42 11.85 -18.16
C PRO A 17 -36.01 11.50 -16.72
N LYS A 18 -36.38 10.32 -16.22
CA LYS A 18 -35.97 9.85 -14.89
C LYS A 18 -34.48 9.47 -14.86
N HIS A 19 -33.96 8.91 -15.96
CA HIS A 19 -32.54 8.60 -16.05
C HIS A 19 -31.70 9.88 -16.16
N VAL A 20 -32.18 10.87 -16.95
CA VAL A 20 -31.52 12.18 -17.05
C VAL A 20 -31.48 12.86 -15.68
N ALA A 21 -32.61 12.96 -14.98
CA ALA A 21 -32.66 13.57 -13.64
C ALA A 21 -31.78 12.84 -12.62
N ALA A 22 -31.69 11.50 -12.69
CA ALA A 22 -30.83 10.73 -11.79
C ALA A 22 -29.34 11.00 -12.05
N VAL A 23 -28.93 11.15 -13.33
CA VAL A 23 -27.54 11.49 -13.67
C VAL A 23 -27.21 12.93 -13.24
N GLU A 24 -28.10 13.89 -13.49
CA GLU A 24 -27.91 15.28 -13.04
C GLU A 24 -27.81 15.40 -11.50
N GLN A 25 -28.59 14.60 -10.77
CA GLN A 25 -28.49 14.55 -9.32
C GLN A 25 -27.18 13.92 -8.86
N LEU A 26 -26.76 12.85 -9.53
CA LEU A 26 -25.49 12.19 -9.24
C LEU A 26 -24.30 13.13 -9.51
N GLU A 27 -24.36 13.93 -10.59
CA GLU A 27 -23.36 14.95 -10.91
C GLU A 27 -23.28 16.03 -9.81
N LYS A 28 -24.44 16.50 -9.33
CA LYS A 28 -24.50 17.47 -8.23
C LYS A 28 -23.90 16.93 -6.94
N ASP A 29 -24.26 15.70 -6.59
CA ASP A 29 -23.86 15.10 -5.31
C ASP A 29 -22.38 14.71 -5.29
N LEU A 30 -21.80 14.43 -6.46
CA LEU A 30 -20.41 13.96 -6.58
C LEU A 30 -19.46 15.04 -7.09
N PHE A 31 -19.93 16.26 -7.42
CA PHE A 31 -19.15 17.31 -8.07
C PHE A 31 -18.43 16.83 -9.34
N VAL A 32 -19.03 15.92 -10.07
CA VAL A 32 -18.51 15.32 -11.29
C VAL A 32 -19.37 15.81 -12.45
N LYS A 33 -18.76 16.41 -13.47
CA LYS A 33 -19.47 16.61 -14.75
C LYS A 33 -19.47 15.31 -15.53
N ALA A 34 -20.61 14.87 -16.00
CA ALA A 34 -20.65 13.77 -16.95
C ALA A 34 -19.82 14.15 -18.19
N PRO A 35 -18.99 13.25 -18.71
CA PRO A 35 -18.35 13.48 -19.99
C PRO A 35 -19.42 13.62 -21.06
N GLU A 36 -19.13 14.44 -22.08
CA GLU A 36 -19.96 14.41 -23.28
C GLU A 36 -20.07 12.96 -23.75
N LEU A 37 -21.32 12.53 -24.01
CA LEU A 37 -21.59 11.18 -24.49
C LEU A 37 -20.94 11.01 -25.86
N VAL A 38 -19.84 10.31 -25.91
CA VAL A 38 -19.02 10.15 -27.12
C VAL A 38 -19.56 9.04 -28.02
N ASP A 39 -20.47 8.20 -27.53
CA ASP A 39 -21.03 7.10 -28.31
C ASP A 39 -22.48 6.84 -27.92
N ASP A 40 -23.38 7.14 -28.82
CA ASP A 40 -24.82 6.91 -28.72
C ASP A 40 -25.21 5.44 -29.00
N SER A 41 -24.27 4.60 -29.37
CA SER A 41 -24.50 3.19 -29.69
C SER A 41 -24.58 2.27 -28.48
N SER A 42 -24.13 2.74 -27.30
CA SER A 42 -24.19 1.96 -26.06
C SER A 42 -25.13 2.58 -25.04
N SER A 43 -26.03 1.77 -24.49
CA SER A 43 -26.89 2.17 -23.36
C SER A 43 -26.13 2.29 -22.01
N TRP A 44 -24.82 2.45 -22.06
CA TRP A 44 -23.95 2.54 -20.89
C TRP A 44 -23.25 3.89 -20.84
N VAL A 45 -23.39 4.60 -19.73
CA VAL A 45 -22.63 5.81 -19.43
C VAL A 45 -21.48 5.44 -18.51
N ARG A 46 -20.27 5.74 -18.96
CA ARG A 46 -19.10 5.69 -18.08
C ARG A 46 -18.90 7.07 -17.47
N ILE A 47 -19.11 7.19 -16.18
CA ILE A 47 -18.84 8.42 -15.45
C ILE A 47 -17.32 8.49 -15.19
N TYR A 48 -16.65 9.47 -15.82
CA TYR A 48 -15.26 9.76 -15.54
C TYR A 48 -15.15 10.94 -14.59
N ARG A 49 -14.20 10.93 -13.68
CA ARG A 49 -13.75 12.16 -13.06
C ARG A 49 -13.10 13.02 -14.13
N THR A 50 -13.76 14.11 -14.51
CA THR A 50 -13.31 15.02 -15.58
C THR A 50 -12.23 16.02 -15.16
N LYS A 51 -11.90 16.10 -13.90
CA LYS A 51 -10.63 16.63 -13.38
C LYS A 51 -10.17 15.63 -12.35
N GLU A 52 -8.95 15.14 -12.49
CA GLU A 52 -8.25 14.70 -11.31
C GLU A 52 -8.43 15.82 -10.28
N ALA A 53 -9.22 15.56 -9.23
CA ALA A 53 -9.00 16.28 -7.99
C ALA A 53 -7.47 16.24 -7.84
N PRO A 54 -6.79 17.40 -7.64
CA PRO A 54 -5.35 17.36 -7.46
C PRO A 54 -5.11 16.19 -6.52
N PRO A 55 -4.27 15.22 -6.91
CA PRO A 55 -4.16 13.97 -6.17
C PRO A 55 -4.06 14.41 -4.72
N ILE A 56 -5.03 13.99 -3.89
CA ILE A 56 -4.93 14.24 -2.46
C ILE A 56 -3.58 13.63 -2.19
N GLN A 57 -2.54 14.48 -2.02
CA GLN A 57 -1.22 14.00 -1.65
C GLN A 57 -1.50 13.30 -0.34
N PRO A 58 -1.57 11.96 -0.30
CA PRO A 58 -1.90 11.28 0.94
C PRO A 58 -0.85 11.77 1.90
N GLY A 59 -1.28 12.35 3.03
CA GLY A 59 -0.34 12.76 4.07
C GLY A 59 0.51 11.54 4.40
N ILE A 60 1.73 11.77 4.84
CA ILE A 60 2.55 10.67 5.34
C ILE A 60 1.81 10.05 6.53
N LEU A 61 1.46 8.76 6.43
CA LEU A 61 0.77 8.03 7.48
C LEU A 61 1.69 7.90 8.70
N ASN A 62 1.15 8.15 9.89
CA ASN A 62 1.91 8.03 11.13
C ASN A 62 2.03 6.55 11.56
N VAL A 63 2.74 5.78 10.74
CA VAL A 63 3.03 4.37 11.01
C VAL A 63 4.24 4.30 11.96
N PRO A 64 4.14 3.58 13.10
CA PRO A 64 5.26 3.41 14.02
C PRO A 64 6.43 2.72 13.30
N TYR A 65 7.64 2.97 13.76
CA TYR A 65 8.84 2.39 13.19
C TYR A 65 9.42 1.33 14.13
N PHE A 66 9.57 0.10 13.63
CA PHE A 66 10.21 -1.00 14.32
C PHE A 66 11.40 -1.48 13.48
N PRO A 67 12.64 -1.26 13.93
CA PRO A 67 13.81 -1.75 13.21
C PRO A 67 13.99 -3.25 13.44
N GLN A 68 14.16 -4.02 12.36
CA GLN A 68 14.39 -5.46 12.48
C GLN A 68 15.71 -5.84 13.13
N VAL A 69 16.72 -4.96 13.04
CA VAL A 69 18.09 -5.25 13.43
C VAL A 69 18.27 -5.39 14.95
N ASP A 70 17.32 -4.93 15.74
CA ASP A 70 17.34 -5.06 17.20
C ASP A 70 16.36 -6.13 17.73
N ASN A 71 15.75 -6.91 16.83
CA ASN A 71 14.90 -8.05 17.19
C ASN A 71 15.70 -9.09 17.99
N TYR A 72 15.08 -9.68 18.98
CA TYR A 72 15.70 -10.62 19.92
C TYR A 72 16.29 -11.88 19.25
N THR A 73 15.86 -12.20 18.03
CA THR A 73 16.36 -13.34 17.24
C THR A 73 16.23 -13.07 15.75
N GLN A 74 17.08 -13.66 14.95
CA GLN A 74 17.11 -13.63 13.48
C GLN A 74 17.05 -12.21 12.86
N PRO A 75 17.76 -11.21 13.38
CA PRO A 75 17.63 -9.80 12.97
C PRO A 75 17.84 -9.59 11.47
N ASP A 76 18.60 -10.45 10.79
CA ASP A 76 18.87 -10.35 9.34
C ASP A 76 17.72 -10.88 8.45
N ARG A 77 16.68 -11.49 9.04
CA ARG A 77 15.61 -12.17 8.31
C ARG A 77 14.20 -11.68 8.63
N THR A 78 14.05 -10.78 9.60
CA THR A 78 12.76 -10.45 10.20
C THR A 78 12.08 -9.23 9.57
N CYS A 79 12.54 -8.76 8.41
CA CYS A 79 11.98 -7.62 7.71
C CYS A 79 10.45 -7.74 7.48
N ASN A 80 9.97 -8.92 7.09
CA ASN A 80 8.55 -9.16 6.88
C ASN A 80 7.74 -9.05 8.19
N SER A 81 8.26 -9.61 9.28
CA SER A 81 7.61 -9.54 10.59
C SER A 81 7.58 -8.12 11.14
N SER A 82 8.71 -7.39 11.12
CA SER A 82 8.77 -6.01 11.60
C SER A 82 7.87 -5.09 10.74
N SER A 83 7.84 -5.28 9.40
CA SER A 83 6.94 -4.53 8.53
C SER A 83 5.46 -4.80 8.81
N CYS A 84 5.07 -6.06 9.03
CA CYS A 84 3.70 -6.41 9.40
C CYS A 84 3.33 -5.90 10.80
N ALA A 85 4.27 -5.93 11.75
CA ALA A 85 4.10 -5.38 13.09
C ALA A 85 3.85 -3.86 13.07
N MET A 86 4.62 -3.11 12.26
CA MET A 86 4.39 -1.67 12.05
C MET A 86 2.96 -1.39 11.58
N CYS A 87 2.47 -2.16 10.61
CA CYS A 87 1.10 -2.00 10.11
C CYS A 87 0.05 -2.42 11.16
N LEU A 88 0.28 -3.50 11.91
CA LEU A 88 -0.61 -3.91 13.00
C LEU A 88 -0.75 -2.80 14.04
N GLU A 89 0.37 -2.25 14.52
CA GLU A 89 0.36 -1.18 15.53
C GLU A 89 -0.28 0.11 14.99
N TYR A 90 -0.13 0.39 13.69
CA TYR A 90 -0.81 1.50 13.03
C TYR A 90 -2.34 1.35 13.06
N PHE A 91 -2.87 0.17 12.72
CA PHE A 91 -4.31 -0.08 12.69
C PHE A 91 -4.91 -0.31 14.08
N LYS A 92 -4.13 -0.85 15.01
CA LYS A 92 -4.53 -1.16 16.39
C LYS A 92 -3.49 -0.63 17.38
N PRO A 93 -3.46 0.69 17.61
CA PRO A 93 -2.50 1.30 18.52
C PRO A 93 -2.55 0.71 19.93
N GLY A 94 -1.38 0.48 20.52
CA GLY A 94 -1.23 -0.12 21.86
C GLY A 94 -1.24 -1.66 21.88
N THR A 95 -1.32 -2.32 20.70
CA THR A 95 -1.23 -3.78 20.61
C THR A 95 0.21 -4.27 20.80
N LEU A 96 1.18 -3.51 20.29
CA LEU A 96 2.61 -3.80 20.33
C LEU A 96 3.36 -2.63 21.00
N PRO A 97 3.20 -2.42 22.31
CA PRO A 97 3.74 -1.23 22.98
C PRO A 97 5.25 -1.26 23.11
N GLY A 98 5.85 -0.04 23.06
CA GLY A 98 7.28 0.17 23.24
C GLY A 98 8.10 0.05 21.94
N ALA A 99 9.38 0.39 22.05
CA ALA A 99 10.28 0.47 20.90
C ALA A 99 10.57 -0.88 20.24
N LYS A 100 10.38 -1.98 20.97
CA LYS A 100 10.57 -3.37 20.54
C LYS A 100 9.25 -4.13 20.48
N GLY A 101 8.16 -3.44 20.17
CA GLY A 101 6.84 -4.08 20.08
C GLY A 101 6.78 -5.21 19.06
N ASP A 102 7.55 -5.14 18.00
CA ASP A 102 7.66 -6.18 16.98
C ASP A 102 8.27 -7.50 17.47
N ASP A 103 9.02 -7.51 18.57
CA ASP A 103 9.46 -8.77 19.21
C ASP A 103 8.29 -9.63 19.67
N ALA A 104 7.23 -9.02 20.20
CA ALA A 104 6.02 -9.73 20.59
C ALA A 104 5.27 -10.32 19.39
N TYR A 105 5.24 -9.58 18.26
CA TYR A 105 4.70 -10.05 17.00
C TYR A 105 5.55 -11.20 16.43
N LEU A 106 6.88 -11.01 16.37
CA LEU A 106 7.83 -12.02 15.89
C LEU A 106 7.73 -13.33 16.67
N LYS A 107 7.57 -13.26 17.99
CA LYS A 107 7.37 -14.46 18.83
C LYS A 107 6.15 -15.26 18.40
N LYS A 108 5.04 -14.61 18.04
CA LYS A 108 3.85 -15.31 17.53
C LYS A 108 4.09 -15.90 16.14
N VAL A 109 4.79 -15.17 15.27
CA VAL A 109 5.17 -15.67 13.95
C VAL A 109 5.97 -16.97 14.08
N LEU A 110 7.05 -16.94 14.88
CA LEU A 110 7.94 -18.09 15.05
C LEU A 110 7.29 -19.28 15.76
N ALA A 111 6.20 -19.07 16.50
CA ALA A 111 5.41 -20.16 17.08
C ALA A 111 4.57 -20.90 16.03
N ILE A 112 4.32 -20.30 14.85
CA ILE A 112 3.50 -20.88 13.78
C ILE A 112 4.39 -21.36 12.61
N GLY A 113 5.47 -20.62 12.29
CA GLY A 113 6.34 -20.96 11.17
C GLY A 113 7.46 -19.95 10.95
N ASP A 114 7.96 -19.88 9.71
CA ASP A 114 9.11 -19.02 9.38
C ASP A 114 8.69 -17.55 9.21
N THR A 115 9.56 -16.64 9.65
CA THR A 115 9.37 -15.19 9.56
C THR A 115 9.26 -14.67 8.11
N THR A 116 9.82 -15.39 7.15
CA THR A 116 9.77 -15.04 5.72
C THR A 116 8.52 -15.57 5.03
N ASP A 117 7.75 -16.46 5.65
CA ASP A 117 6.54 -17.04 5.08
C ASP A 117 5.36 -16.03 5.13
N HIS A 118 4.89 -15.61 3.96
CA HIS A 118 3.77 -14.69 3.85
C HIS A 118 2.45 -15.26 4.37
N SER A 119 2.25 -16.58 4.31
CA SER A 119 1.04 -17.23 4.83
C SER A 119 1.01 -17.22 6.36
N VAL A 120 2.17 -17.37 7.00
CA VAL A 120 2.32 -17.25 8.45
C VAL A 120 2.00 -15.84 8.92
N GLN A 121 2.52 -14.82 8.22
CA GLN A 121 2.18 -13.42 8.52
C GLN A 121 0.66 -13.17 8.41
N THR A 122 0.00 -13.75 7.40
CA THR A 122 -1.45 -13.63 7.23
C THR A 122 -2.20 -14.22 8.44
N LYS A 123 -1.80 -15.42 8.91
CA LYS A 123 -2.41 -16.08 10.06
C LYS A 123 -2.26 -15.24 11.33
N VAL A 124 -1.04 -14.75 11.60
CA VAL A 124 -0.77 -13.92 12.79
C VAL A 124 -1.58 -12.62 12.75
N LEU A 125 -1.66 -11.95 11.60
CA LEU A 125 -2.48 -10.74 11.45
C LEU A 125 -3.97 -11.02 11.69
N VAL A 126 -4.48 -12.15 11.21
CA VAL A 126 -5.87 -12.59 11.47
C VAL A 126 -6.10 -12.85 12.96
N ASP A 127 -5.15 -13.45 13.68
CA ASP A 127 -5.25 -13.66 15.14
C ASP A 127 -5.33 -12.32 15.91
N TYR A 128 -4.71 -11.28 15.37
CA TYR A 128 -4.87 -9.92 15.88
C TYR A 128 -6.13 -9.20 15.34
N GLY A 129 -6.95 -9.87 14.52
CA GLY A 129 -8.17 -9.32 13.93
C GLY A 129 -7.91 -8.33 12.79
N ILE A 130 -6.77 -8.44 12.10
CA ILE A 130 -6.42 -7.66 10.92
C ILE A 130 -6.51 -8.56 9.68
N ARG A 131 -7.44 -8.26 8.78
CA ARG A 131 -7.53 -8.93 7.49
C ARG A 131 -6.54 -8.31 6.50
N SER A 132 -5.74 -9.14 5.86
CA SER A 132 -4.75 -8.73 4.86
C SER A 132 -4.59 -9.80 3.79
N GLU A 133 -4.02 -9.41 2.65
CA GLU A 133 -3.74 -10.31 1.53
C GLU A 133 -2.35 -10.02 0.97
N PHE A 134 -1.58 -11.07 0.71
CA PHE A 134 -0.31 -10.95 -0.01
C PHE A 134 -0.56 -11.18 -1.49
N ARG A 135 -0.09 -10.27 -2.34
CA ARG A 135 -0.30 -10.23 -3.78
C ARG A 135 1.01 -10.14 -4.54
N TYR A 136 1.00 -10.63 -5.79
CA TYR A 136 2.12 -10.59 -6.74
C TYR A 136 1.80 -9.74 -7.98
N ASN A 137 0.72 -8.99 -7.95
CA ASN A 137 0.22 -8.21 -9.07
C ASN A 137 -0.07 -6.75 -8.71
N LEU A 138 0.72 -6.20 -7.78
CA LEU A 138 0.61 -4.81 -7.40
C LEU A 138 1.39 -3.90 -8.36
N GLY A 139 0.92 -2.68 -8.50
CA GLY A 139 1.57 -1.61 -9.23
C GLY A 139 1.54 -0.29 -8.44
N PHE A 140 2.14 0.75 -8.97
CA PHE A 140 2.18 2.05 -8.31
C PHE A 140 0.78 2.64 -8.08
N SER A 141 -0.17 2.39 -8.99
CA SER A 141 -1.56 2.82 -8.81
C SER A 141 -2.25 2.17 -7.62
N ASP A 142 -1.86 0.92 -7.25
CA ASP A 142 -2.38 0.28 -6.06
C ASP A 142 -1.83 0.95 -4.80
N LEU A 143 -0.51 1.26 -4.78
CA LEU A 143 0.08 2.02 -3.67
C LEU A 143 -0.62 3.36 -3.48
N ASP A 144 -0.82 4.10 -4.56
CA ASP A 144 -1.48 5.41 -4.52
C ASP A 144 -2.92 5.29 -3.99
N SER A 145 -3.65 4.26 -4.40
CA SER A 145 -5.02 4.00 -3.96
C SER A 145 -5.09 3.60 -2.48
N GLU A 146 -4.19 2.74 -2.01
CA GLU A 146 -4.14 2.32 -0.62
C GLU A 146 -3.75 3.49 0.31
N LEU A 147 -2.74 4.26 -0.07
CA LEU A 147 -2.32 5.45 0.67
C LEU A 147 -3.42 6.50 0.73
N ALA A 148 -4.14 6.75 -0.38
CA ALA A 148 -5.28 7.65 -0.41
C ALA A 148 -6.42 7.20 0.51
N ALA A 149 -6.55 5.89 0.71
CA ALA A 149 -7.50 5.30 1.64
C ALA A 149 -6.98 5.21 3.11
N GLY A 150 -5.82 5.82 3.40
CA GLY A 150 -5.21 5.82 4.73
C GLY A 150 -4.61 4.47 5.13
N ARG A 151 -4.26 3.63 4.18
CA ARG A 151 -3.72 2.29 4.43
C ARG A 151 -2.27 2.18 3.97
N PRO A 152 -1.32 1.87 4.87
CA PRO A 152 0.05 1.54 4.49
C PRO A 152 0.09 0.22 3.72
N VAL A 153 1.12 0.04 2.89
CA VAL A 153 1.33 -1.18 2.11
C VAL A 153 2.70 -1.76 2.43
N VAL A 154 2.77 -3.02 2.79
CA VAL A 154 4.06 -3.72 2.89
C VAL A 154 4.44 -4.19 1.49
N ILE A 155 5.57 -3.74 0.98
CA ILE A 155 6.08 -4.20 -0.32
C ILE A 155 7.38 -4.97 -0.16
N GLY A 156 7.64 -5.87 -1.09
CA GLY A 156 8.92 -6.56 -1.19
C GLY A 156 9.77 -5.97 -2.30
N ILE A 157 11.03 -5.73 -2.02
CA ILE A 157 11.98 -5.19 -3.00
C ILE A 157 13.23 -6.04 -3.12
N LEU A 158 13.92 -5.93 -4.24
CA LEU A 158 15.28 -6.44 -4.42
C LEU A 158 16.27 -5.36 -3.94
N HIS A 159 16.73 -5.46 -2.69
CA HIS A 159 17.45 -4.39 -2.00
C HIS A 159 18.97 -4.37 -2.24
N ARG A 160 19.50 -5.41 -2.86
CA ARG A 160 20.94 -5.55 -3.18
C ARG A 160 21.18 -5.45 -4.68
N GLY A 161 22.46 -5.49 -5.06
CA GLY A 161 22.87 -5.38 -6.47
C GLY A 161 22.64 -4.00 -7.07
N THR A 162 22.89 -3.88 -8.37
CA THR A 162 22.65 -2.64 -9.14
C THR A 162 21.21 -2.52 -9.58
N LEU A 163 20.78 -1.36 -10.07
CA LEU A 163 19.42 -1.20 -10.64
C LEU A 163 19.19 -2.05 -11.88
N SER A 164 20.24 -2.33 -12.65
CA SER A 164 20.17 -3.21 -13.84
C SER A 164 20.18 -4.71 -13.51
N ALA A 165 20.64 -5.07 -12.32
CA ALA A 165 20.70 -6.43 -11.80
C ALA A 165 20.41 -6.46 -10.29
N PRO A 166 19.17 -6.12 -9.88
CA PRO A 166 18.82 -6.10 -8.48
C PRO A 166 18.66 -7.53 -7.96
N THR A 167 19.06 -7.74 -6.70
CA THR A 167 19.02 -9.05 -6.00
C THR A 167 18.59 -8.90 -4.56
N GLY A 168 18.41 -10.01 -3.87
CA GLY A 168 18.12 -10.09 -2.43
C GLY A 168 16.70 -9.59 -2.11
N GLY A 169 15.88 -10.44 -1.51
CA GLY A 169 14.52 -10.07 -1.09
C GLY A 169 14.52 -9.30 0.23
N HIS A 170 13.71 -8.24 0.32
CA HIS A 170 13.53 -7.44 1.52
C HIS A 170 12.13 -6.85 1.59
N MET A 171 11.56 -6.76 2.78
CA MET A 171 10.22 -6.21 3.01
C MET A 171 10.30 -4.88 3.76
N LEU A 172 9.51 -3.90 3.32
CA LEU A 172 9.39 -2.58 3.92
C LEU A 172 7.96 -2.05 3.83
N VAL A 173 7.66 -0.97 4.52
CA VAL A 173 6.31 -0.37 4.57
C VAL A 173 6.28 0.95 3.80
N VAL A 174 5.44 1.05 2.78
CA VAL A 174 5.13 2.32 2.12
C VAL A 174 4.09 3.05 2.95
N ILE A 175 4.41 4.27 3.38
CA ILE A 175 3.61 5.07 4.32
C ILE A 175 3.13 6.40 3.76
N GLY A 176 3.55 6.79 2.57
CA GLY A 176 3.16 8.05 1.97
C GLY A 176 3.92 8.38 0.70
N LYS A 177 3.76 9.62 0.25
CA LYS A 177 4.45 10.16 -0.93
C LYS A 177 5.09 11.51 -0.62
N LYS A 178 6.18 11.79 -1.34
CA LYS A 178 6.80 13.11 -1.42
C LYS A 178 7.02 13.46 -2.90
N GLY A 179 6.09 14.22 -3.46
CA GLY A 179 6.03 14.43 -4.90
C GLY A 179 5.71 13.11 -5.62
N ASN A 180 6.58 12.71 -6.55
CA ASN A 180 6.44 11.44 -7.27
C ASN A 180 7.09 10.24 -6.55
N ASP A 181 7.87 10.48 -5.50
CA ASP A 181 8.61 9.47 -4.76
C ASP A 181 7.79 8.93 -3.57
N TYR A 182 8.19 7.79 -3.04
CA TYR A 182 7.49 7.15 -1.93
C TYR A 182 8.24 7.33 -0.62
N VAL A 183 7.48 7.61 0.44
CA VAL A 183 7.98 7.62 1.82
C VAL A 183 7.77 6.24 2.39
N VAL A 184 8.82 5.67 2.98
CA VAL A 184 8.81 4.31 3.50
C VAL A 184 9.34 4.23 4.92
N ASN A 185 8.90 3.22 5.66
CA ASN A 185 9.57 2.72 6.85
C ASN A 185 10.30 1.43 6.46
N ASP A 186 11.62 1.50 6.37
CA ASP A 186 12.47 0.36 6.04
C ASP A 186 13.10 -0.19 7.33
N PRO A 187 12.72 -1.41 7.78
CA PRO A 187 13.16 -1.94 9.06
C PRO A 187 14.65 -2.27 9.12
N TYR A 188 15.33 -2.35 7.99
CA TYR A 188 16.76 -2.69 7.94
C TYR A 188 17.67 -1.44 7.95
N GLY A 189 17.12 -0.25 7.76
CA GLY A 189 17.84 1.01 7.61
C GLY A 189 17.45 1.70 6.30
N SER A 190 18.39 2.41 5.65
CA SER A 190 18.09 3.11 4.41
C SER A 190 18.80 2.52 3.20
N LEU A 191 18.05 2.23 2.14
CA LEU A 191 18.62 1.86 0.85
C LEU A 191 19.45 3.02 0.24
N ASN A 192 19.12 4.28 0.58
CA ASN A 192 19.79 5.45 0.02
C ASN A 192 21.25 5.55 0.45
N ASP A 193 21.63 4.99 1.58
CA ASP A 193 23.02 4.92 2.08
C ASP A 193 23.59 3.50 1.99
N GLY A 194 22.93 2.60 1.26
CA GLY A 194 23.36 1.21 1.10
C GLY A 194 23.32 0.40 2.40
N TYR A 195 22.46 0.81 3.35
CA TYR A 195 22.36 0.21 4.69
C TYR A 195 23.65 0.29 5.54
N THR A 196 24.50 1.25 5.24
CA THR A 196 25.75 1.48 6.01
C THR A 196 25.60 2.58 7.06
N GLY A 197 24.52 3.33 7.00
CA GLY A 197 24.22 4.41 7.94
C GLY A 197 23.50 3.94 9.20
N ALA A 198 23.01 4.89 9.98
CA ALA A 198 22.20 4.59 11.15
C ALA A 198 20.87 3.91 10.73
N VAL A 199 20.46 2.86 11.46
CA VAL A 199 19.20 2.14 11.19
C VAL A 199 18.00 3.07 11.20
N ALA A 200 18.01 4.10 12.06
CA ALA A 200 16.98 5.12 12.10
C ALA A 200 16.77 5.89 10.77
N ASN A 201 17.75 5.85 9.85
CA ASN A 201 17.62 6.44 8.52
C ASN A 201 16.53 5.73 7.67
N GLY A 202 16.12 4.53 8.05
CA GLY A 202 15.01 3.81 7.44
C GLY A 202 13.63 4.36 7.81
N LYS A 203 13.53 5.12 8.91
CA LYS A 203 12.26 5.75 9.31
C LYS A 203 11.92 6.92 8.39
N SER A 204 10.78 6.84 7.73
CA SER A 204 10.31 7.86 6.80
C SER A 204 11.32 8.18 5.68
N ALA A 205 12.11 7.20 5.27
CA ALA A 205 13.04 7.34 4.16
C ALA A 205 12.29 7.62 2.84
N VAL A 206 12.88 8.43 1.97
CA VAL A 206 12.28 8.72 0.65
C VAL A 206 12.98 7.90 -0.40
N TYR A 207 12.25 6.96 -1.01
CA TYR A 207 12.76 6.12 -2.10
C TYR A 207 12.23 6.62 -3.44
N LYS A 208 13.14 6.82 -4.40
CA LYS A 208 12.76 7.29 -5.73
C LYS A 208 11.84 6.26 -6.41
N ARG A 209 10.74 6.75 -6.98
CA ARG A 209 9.86 5.93 -7.80
C ARG A 209 10.61 5.24 -8.94
N SER A 210 11.56 5.94 -9.57
CA SER A 210 12.42 5.38 -10.62
C SER A 210 13.19 4.14 -10.16
N ASP A 211 13.73 4.16 -8.93
CA ASP A 211 14.53 3.08 -8.38
C ASP A 211 13.65 1.90 -7.96
N LEU A 212 12.48 2.22 -7.34
CA LEU A 212 11.47 1.20 -7.00
C LEU A 212 10.93 0.48 -8.24
N GLN A 213 10.86 1.16 -9.39
CA GLN A 213 10.45 0.50 -10.64
C GLN A 213 11.34 -0.69 -10.99
N TYR A 214 12.64 -0.59 -10.75
CA TYR A 214 13.59 -1.69 -11.03
C TYR A 214 13.69 -2.70 -9.88
N ARG A 215 13.48 -2.26 -8.64
CA ARG A 215 13.67 -3.09 -7.46
C ARG A 215 12.41 -3.81 -7.01
N TRP A 216 11.24 -3.30 -7.40
CA TRP A 216 9.95 -3.82 -6.96
C TRP A 216 9.15 -4.51 -8.08
N LEU A 217 9.22 -3.97 -9.32
CA LEU A 217 8.47 -4.51 -10.44
C LEU A 217 9.34 -5.49 -11.24
N GLU A 218 8.80 -6.67 -11.56
CA GLU A 218 9.49 -7.64 -12.38
C GLU A 218 9.67 -7.10 -13.81
N SER A 219 10.93 -7.02 -14.26
CA SER A 219 11.29 -6.51 -15.59
C SER A 219 10.67 -5.13 -15.90
N ASN A 220 10.49 -4.28 -14.90
CA ASN A 220 9.89 -2.94 -15.00
C ASN A 220 8.43 -2.95 -15.48
N ARG A 221 7.74 -4.08 -15.47
CA ARG A 221 6.35 -4.18 -15.90
C ARG A 221 5.42 -3.79 -14.77
N ASP A 222 4.48 -2.89 -15.04
CA ASP A 222 3.43 -2.55 -14.08
C ASP A 222 2.60 -3.79 -13.70
N LYS A 223 2.04 -3.77 -12.49
CA LYS A 223 1.24 -4.89 -11.94
C LYS A 223 2.00 -6.21 -11.79
N THR A 224 3.30 -6.14 -11.54
CA THR A 224 4.13 -7.31 -11.21
C THR A 224 4.81 -7.19 -9.85
N GLY A 225 4.53 -6.11 -9.12
CA GLY A 225 5.03 -5.89 -7.77
C GLY A 225 4.40 -6.85 -6.77
N TRP A 226 5.16 -7.22 -5.76
CA TRP A 226 4.72 -8.11 -4.70
C TRP A 226 4.66 -7.38 -3.36
N GLY A 227 3.65 -7.72 -2.57
CA GLY A 227 3.41 -7.02 -1.31
C GLY A 227 2.11 -7.42 -0.64
N ARG A 228 1.84 -6.81 0.51
CA ARG A 228 0.66 -7.05 1.35
C ARG A 228 -0.19 -5.80 1.45
N ILE A 229 -1.45 -5.94 1.15
CA ILE A 229 -2.49 -4.94 1.38
C ILE A 229 -3.35 -5.31 2.58
N PHE A 230 -3.99 -4.30 3.18
CA PHE A 230 -4.77 -4.43 4.40
C PHE A 230 -6.22 -3.98 4.16
N PHE A 231 -7.17 -4.70 4.72
CA PHE A 231 -8.60 -4.37 4.65
C PHE A 231 -9.13 -3.75 5.95
N ALA A 232 -8.23 -3.32 6.83
CA ALA A 232 -8.56 -2.60 8.05
C ALA A 232 -8.82 -1.11 7.76
N LYS A 233 -9.65 -0.50 8.59
CA LYS A 233 -9.83 0.97 8.67
C LYS A 233 -9.22 1.45 9.97
N LYS A 234 -8.58 2.61 9.93
CA LYS A 234 -8.15 3.31 11.14
C LYS A 234 -9.32 4.08 11.73
#